data_d002d858b96d8a9ae19bb62cc3fa233a
#
_entry.id   d002d858b96d8a9ae19bb62cc3fa233a
#
_cell.length_a   1.000
_cell.length_b   1.000
_cell.length_c   1.000
_cell.angle_alpha   90.00
_cell.angle_beta   90.00
_cell.angle_gamma   90.00
#
_symmetry.space_group_name_H-M   'P 1'
#
loop_
_entity.id
_entity.type
_entity.pdbx_description
1 polymer ?
#
loop_
_entity_poly.entity_id
_entity_poly.type
_entity_poly.pdbx_seq_one_letter_code
_entity_poly.pdbx_strand_id
1 'polypeptide(L)'
;MYNYALERENIVETRKDNIVYLFGEPETHKKEVCTYGDKNNPLTSTGKPKAQAACAIRELEDIKRISNYFLTTGRIEWVRLRNNMMFVVGICTGLRISDLLSLKIKDILTIDGIIRDNIVVYEQKTSKINHITITDTSKKVIREYLDCISSFNSEDYLFKSNKGGMLDTRSAHKILKTMSRDLELPYNIGTHTLRKTFAYWTIKLHSNDGEVLSALQKLLNHSDQRITFAYADIDKEKQIEMYNDISDYLF
;
A
#
# COMPACT_ATOMS: atom_id res chain seq x y z
N MET A 1 34.21 4.24 -7.54
CA MET A 1 33.77 3.00 -8.21
C MET A 1 33.30 2.06 -7.10
N TYR A 2 32.03 2.07 -6.77
CA TYR A 2 31.44 1.10 -5.85
C TYR A 2 30.56 0.17 -6.66
N ASN A 3 31.00 -1.09 -6.74
CA ASN A 3 30.26 -2.19 -7.35
C ASN A 3 29.08 -2.56 -6.44
N TYR A 4 27.86 -2.26 -6.86
CA TYR A 4 26.67 -2.96 -6.37
C TYR A 4 26.46 -4.21 -7.22
N ALA A 5 27.11 -5.29 -6.82
CA ALA A 5 26.70 -6.63 -7.24
C ALA A 5 25.48 -7.02 -6.40
N LEU A 6 24.29 -6.80 -6.93
CA LEU A 6 23.07 -7.45 -6.43
C LEU A 6 23.17 -8.92 -6.84
N GLU A 7 23.45 -9.77 -5.88
CA GLU A 7 23.33 -11.22 -6.01
C GLU A 7 21.90 -11.57 -6.40
N ARG A 8 21.76 -12.00 -7.65
CA ARG A 8 20.58 -12.67 -8.17
C ARG A 8 20.66 -14.13 -7.72
N GLU A 9 20.26 -14.40 -6.49
CA GLU A 9 20.08 -15.78 -6.07
C GLU A 9 18.65 -16.03 -5.60
N ASN A 10 18.06 -17.04 -6.27
CA ASN A 10 16.95 -17.87 -5.90
C ASN A 10 15.53 -17.29 -6.00
N ILE A 11 15.08 -17.09 -7.25
CA ILE A 11 13.67 -17.33 -7.55
C ILE A 11 13.55 -18.86 -7.70
N VAL A 12 13.28 -19.54 -6.61
CA VAL A 12 12.90 -20.97 -6.65
C VAL A 12 11.42 -21.04 -6.98
N GLU A 13 11.14 -21.38 -8.24
CA GLU A 13 9.80 -21.80 -8.68
C GLU A 13 9.50 -23.17 -8.10
N THR A 14 8.88 -23.25 -6.93
CA THR A 14 8.31 -24.49 -6.45
C THR A 14 6.84 -24.53 -6.81
N ARG A 15 6.51 -25.27 -7.88
CA ARG A 15 5.15 -25.67 -8.22
C ARG A 15 4.72 -26.81 -7.29
N LYS A 16 3.99 -26.46 -6.23
CA LYS A 16 3.01 -27.35 -5.61
C LYS A 16 1.69 -26.60 -5.51
N ASP A 17 0.67 -27.12 -6.17
CA ASP A 17 -0.72 -26.73 -6.06
C ASP A 17 -1.08 -25.30 -6.53
N ASN A 18 -0.74 -24.93 -7.75
CA ASN A 18 -1.21 -23.70 -8.45
C ASN A 18 -1.12 -22.37 -7.67
N ILE A 19 -0.21 -22.24 -6.71
CA ILE A 19 0.05 -21.01 -5.96
C ILE A 19 1.47 -20.53 -6.29
N VAL A 20 1.55 -19.40 -7.00
CA VAL A 20 2.82 -18.72 -7.28
C VAL A 20 3.15 -17.82 -6.10
N TYR A 21 4.13 -18.19 -5.27
CA TYR A 21 4.65 -17.33 -4.22
C TYR A 21 5.60 -16.29 -4.85
N LEU A 22 5.29 -15.01 -4.71
CA LEU A 22 6.14 -13.91 -5.16
C LEU A 22 7.37 -13.69 -4.27
N PHE A 23 7.47 -14.40 -3.15
CA PHE A 23 8.54 -14.32 -2.14
C PHE A 23 8.69 -15.67 -1.43
N GLY A 24 9.91 -16.10 -1.08
CA GLY A 24 10.21 -17.40 -0.44
C GLY A 24 9.42 -17.72 0.84
N GLU A 25 9.53 -18.96 1.34
CA GLU A 25 8.76 -19.49 2.49
C GLU A 25 9.02 -18.72 3.80
N PRO A 26 8.02 -18.64 4.72
CA PRO A 26 8.09 -17.80 5.91
C PRO A 26 8.86 -18.42 7.07
N GLU A 27 9.79 -17.66 7.68
CA GLU A 27 10.31 -17.94 9.02
C GLU A 27 9.35 -17.41 10.09
N THR A 28 9.15 -18.19 11.14
CA THR A 28 8.21 -17.89 12.24
C THR A 28 8.78 -16.83 13.19
N HIS A 29 8.34 -15.58 13.09
CA HIS A 29 8.63 -14.54 14.07
C HIS A 29 7.43 -14.20 14.95
N LYS A 30 7.73 -13.96 16.25
CA LYS A 30 6.73 -13.53 17.24
C LYS A 30 6.12 -12.19 16.83
N LYS A 31 4.79 -12.12 16.76
CA LYS A 31 4.01 -10.93 16.42
C LYS A 31 4.26 -9.81 17.44
N GLU A 32 4.93 -8.76 17.05
CA GLU A 32 4.83 -7.49 17.75
C GLU A 32 3.48 -6.84 17.39
N VAL A 33 2.61 -6.73 18.37
CA VAL A 33 1.31 -6.10 18.24
C VAL A 33 1.53 -4.60 18.15
N CYS A 34 1.18 -4.00 17.03
CA CYS A 34 1.12 -2.54 16.89
C CYS A 34 0.03 -1.99 17.84
N THR A 35 0.42 -1.71 19.09
CA THR A 35 -0.46 -1.16 20.13
C THR A 35 -0.65 0.35 19.94
N TYR A 36 -1.01 0.78 18.75
CA TYR A 36 -1.51 2.13 18.54
C TYR A 36 -3.02 2.16 18.81
N GLY A 37 -3.36 2.07 20.07
CA GLY A 37 -4.72 2.13 20.57
C GLY A 37 -4.67 2.08 22.08
N ASP A 38 -4.29 3.22 22.68
CA ASP A 38 -4.43 3.42 24.12
C ASP A 38 -5.90 3.09 24.51
N LYS A 39 -6.07 2.28 25.56
CA LYS A 39 -7.39 1.93 26.12
C LYS A 39 -8.20 3.15 26.58
N ASN A 40 -7.59 4.33 26.55
CA ASN A 40 -8.17 5.65 26.81
C ASN A 40 -8.48 6.41 25.53
N ASN A 41 -9.19 5.79 24.57
CA ASN A 41 -9.61 6.49 23.37
C ASN A 41 -10.53 7.68 23.75
N PRO A 42 -10.09 8.94 23.60
CA PRO A 42 -10.89 10.08 24.05
C PRO A 42 -12.19 10.11 23.26
N LEU A 43 -13.29 10.36 23.97
CA LEU A 43 -14.60 10.51 23.36
C LEU A 43 -14.62 11.75 22.45
N THR A 44 -15.40 11.69 21.38
CA THR A 44 -15.74 12.87 20.57
C THR A 44 -16.60 13.83 21.39
N SER A 45 -16.77 15.07 20.94
CA SER A 45 -17.70 16.04 21.54
C SER A 45 -19.15 15.52 21.65
N THR A 46 -19.49 14.46 20.92
CA THR A 46 -20.80 13.77 20.96
C THR A 46 -20.79 12.50 21.81
N GLY A 47 -19.75 12.26 22.63
CA GLY A 47 -19.67 11.10 23.51
C GLY A 47 -19.38 9.76 22.82
N LYS A 48 -19.11 9.75 21.50
CA LYS A 48 -18.73 8.53 20.77
C LYS A 48 -17.23 8.31 20.81
N PRO A 49 -16.74 7.06 20.88
CA PRO A 49 -15.31 6.79 20.76
C PRO A 49 -14.75 7.39 19.46
N LYS A 50 -13.62 8.10 19.52
CA LYS A 50 -12.95 8.53 18.30
C LYS A 50 -12.61 7.31 17.45
N ALA A 51 -12.90 7.37 16.15
CA ALA A 51 -12.52 6.32 15.24
C ALA A 51 -10.98 6.13 15.30
N GLN A 52 -10.55 4.90 15.55
CA GLN A 52 -9.14 4.57 15.60
C GLN A 52 -8.49 4.89 14.24
N ALA A 53 -7.35 5.58 14.23
CA ALA A 53 -6.65 5.92 13.00
C ALA A 53 -6.21 4.65 12.26
N ALA A 54 -6.24 4.68 10.94
CA ALA A 54 -5.71 3.58 10.13
C ALA A 54 -4.19 3.47 10.33
N CYS A 55 -3.67 2.24 10.45
CA CYS A 55 -2.25 1.94 10.64
C CYS A 55 -1.57 1.57 9.31
N ALA A 56 -0.24 1.72 9.24
CA ALA A 56 0.57 1.11 8.18
C ALA A 56 0.65 -0.42 8.38
N ILE A 57 0.83 -1.16 7.30
CA ILE A 57 1.17 -2.60 7.37
C ILE A 57 2.69 -2.68 7.48
N ARG A 58 3.18 -3.18 8.61
CA ARG A 58 4.60 -3.18 8.96
C ARG A 58 5.26 -4.54 8.72
N GLU A 59 4.48 -5.61 8.66
CA GLU A 59 4.95 -6.96 8.44
C GLU A 59 4.83 -7.35 6.97
N LEU A 60 5.93 -7.82 6.38
CA LEU A 60 5.96 -8.34 5.00
C LEU A 60 5.00 -9.53 4.84
N GLU A 61 4.90 -10.35 5.87
CA GLU A 61 4.01 -11.50 5.86
C GLU A 61 2.54 -11.09 5.76
N ASP A 62 2.12 -10.03 6.46
CA ASP A 62 0.76 -9.53 6.34
C ASP A 62 0.49 -8.94 4.94
N ILE A 63 1.49 -8.31 4.29
CA ILE A 63 1.36 -7.86 2.89
C ILE A 63 1.08 -9.06 1.96
N LYS A 64 1.84 -10.16 2.12
CA LYS A 64 1.65 -11.40 1.36
C LYS A 64 0.29 -12.04 1.63
N ARG A 65 -0.09 -12.16 2.91
CA ARG A 65 -1.40 -12.72 3.33
C ARG A 65 -2.56 -11.93 2.74
N ILE A 66 -2.48 -10.60 2.73
CA ILE A 66 -3.50 -9.72 2.16
C ILE A 66 -3.61 -9.89 0.65
N SER A 67 -2.48 -9.91 -0.06
CA SER A 67 -2.48 -10.13 -1.51
C SER A 67 -3.09 -11.51 -1.85
N ASN A 68 -2.66 -12.56 -1.14
CA ASN A 68 -3.21 -13.91 -1.33
C ASN A 68 -4.71 -13.98 -1.02
N TYR A 69 -5.18 -13.32 0.05
CA TYR A 69 -6.61 -13.23 0.37
C TYR A 69 -7.41 -12.66 -0.81
N PHE A 70 -6.97 -11.56 -1.41
CA PHE A 70 -7.67 -10.98 -2.54
C PHE A 70 -7.66 -11.88 -3.77
N LEU A 71 -6.58 -12.62 -4.02
CA LEU A 71 -6.47 -13.54 -5.15
C LEU A 71 -7.34 -14.80 -4.99
N THR A 72 -7.57 -15.25 -3.77
CA THR A 72 -8.25 -16.52 -3.48
C THR A 72 -9.70 -16.37 -3.00
N THR A 73 -10.06 -15.19 -2.44
CA THR A 73 -11.36 -14.99 -1.80
C THR A 73 -12.36 -14.28 -2.72
N GLY A 74 -13.50 -14.91 -2.94
CA GLY A 74 -14.57 -14.38 -3.77
C GLY A 74 -14.81 -15.21 -5.04
N ARG A 75 -16.06 -15.14 -5.58
CA ARG A 75 -16.50 -15.98 -6.70
C ARG A 75 -16.11 -15.44 -8.07
N ILE A 76 -15.92 -14.12 -8.19
CA ILE A 76 -15.74 -13.43 -9.46
C ILE A 76 -14.28 -13.06 -9.63
N GLU A 77 -13.60 -13.65 -10.60
CA GLU A 77 -12.16 -13.53 -10.80
C GLU A 77 -11.70 -12.08 -11.03
N TRP A 78 -12.33 -11.37 -11.97
CA TRP A 78 -11.92 -9.98 -12.22
C TRP A 78 -12.08 -9.07 -10.99
N VAL A 79 -13.03 -9.39 -10.09
CA VAL A 79 -13.20 -8.65 -8.82
C VAL A 79 -12.06 -8.95 -7.87
N ARG A 80 -11.60 -10.20 -7.80
CA ARG A 80 -10.43 -10.60 -7.01
C ARG A 80 -9.18 -9.87 -7.50
N LEU A 81 -8.92 -9.95 -8.80
CA LEU A 81 -7.77 -9.29 -9.43
C LEU A 81 -7.82 -7.77 -9.28
N ARG A 82 -8.99 -7.12 -9.44
CA ARG A 82 -9.18 -5.70 -9.18
C ARG A 82 -8.84 -5.34 -7.72
N ASN A 83 -9.31 -6.14 -6.76
CA ASN A 83 -9.07 -5.86 -5.34
C ASN A 83 -7.58 -6.02 -4.99
N ASN A 84 -6.93 -7.07 -5.53
CA ASN A 84 -5.49 -7.25 -5.38
C ASN A 84 -4.71 -6.10 -6.05
N MET A 85 -5.07 -5.71 -7.27
CA MET A 85 -4.48 -4.58 -7.97
C MET A 85 -4.65 -3.27 -7.16
N MET A 86 -5.83 -3.00 -6.60
CA MET A 86 -6.06 -1.83 -5.73
C MET A 86 -5.12 -1.83 -4.53
N PHE A 87 -4.93 -2.98 -3.90
CA PHE A 87 -4.03 -3.14 -2.77
C PHE A 87 -2.57 -2.91 -3.18
N VAL A 88 -2.08 -3.65 -4.17
CA VAL A 88 -0.66 -3.62 -4.59
C VAL A 88 -0.30 -2.24 -5.16
N VAL A 89 -1.07 -1.72 -6.12
CA VAL A 89 -0.79 -0.38 -6.69
C VAL A 89 -0.90 0.70 -5.62
N GLY A 90 -1.85 0.58 -4.70
CA GLY A 90 -2.02 1.53 -3.59
C GLY A 90 -0.81 1.60 -2.66
N ILE A 91 -0.22 0.44 -2.27
CA ILE A 91 0.99 0.42 -1.43
C ILE A 91 2.28 0.72 -2.19
N CYS A 92 2.32 0.55 -3.53
CA CYS A 92 3.49 0.85 -4.35
C CYS A 92 3.55 2.31 -4.82
N THR A 93 2.41 3.02 -4.85
CA THR A 93 2.36 4.41 -5.35
C THR A 93 2.13 5.45 -4.26
N GLY A 94 1.59 5.04 -3.12
CA GLY A 94 1.22 5.95 -2.04
C GLY A 94 0.10 6.95 -2.40
N LEU A 95 -0.63 6.75 -3.51
CA LEU A 95 -1.74 7.61 -3.91
C LEU A 95 -2.85 7.63 -2.84
N ARG A 96 -3.55 8.77 -2.73
CA ARG A 96 -4.82 8.77 -1.97
C ARG A 96 -5.81 7.85 -2.66
N ILE A 97 -6.64 7.17 -1.87
CA ILE A 97 -7.60 6.22 -2.44
C ILE A 97 -8.52 6.86 -3.48
N SER A 98 -8.94 8.11 -3.30
CA SER A 98 -9.74 8.84 -4.28
C SER A 98 -9.03 8.99 -5.61
N ASP A 99 -7.75 9.34 -5.57
CA ASP A 99 -6.92 9.59 -6.74
C ASP A 99 -6.58 8.25 -7.44
N LEU A 100 -6.28 7.21 -6.66
CA LEU A 100 -6.08 5.86 -7.17
C LEU A 100 -7.31 5.34 -7.93
N LEU A 101 -8.49 5.43 -7.32
CA LEU A 101 -9.73 4.91 -7.91
C LEU A 101 -10.20 5.71 -9.12
N SER A 102 -9.80 6.97 -9.26
CA SER A 102 -10.15 7.83 -10.39
C SER A 102 -9.33 7.55 -11.66
N LEU A 103 -8.27 6.75 -11.57
CA LEU A 103 -7.46 6.39 -12.73
C LEU A 103 -8.30 5.70 -13.80
N LYS A 104 -8.10 6.14 -15.04
CA LYS A 104 -8.69 5.55 -16.24
C LYS A 104 -7.70 4.69 -16.99
N ILE A 105 -8.19 3.83 -17.85
CA ILE A 105 -7.35 2.96 -18.70
C ILE A 105 -6.36 3.79 -19.53
N LYS A 106 -6.80 4.91 -20.12
CA LYS A 106 -5.94 5.83 -20.90
C LYS A 106 -4.79 6.45 -20.09
N ASP A 107 -4.95 6.59 -18.78
CA ASP A 107 -3.89 7.14 -17.91
C ASP A 107 -2.76 6.11 -17.73
N ILE A 108 -3.07 4.82 -17.83
CA ILE A 108 -2.18 3.69 -17.62
C ILE A 108 -1.62 3.13 -18.92
N LEU A 109 -2.46 3.00 -19.97
CA LEU A 109 -2.04 2.43 -21.24
C LEU A 109 -1.65 3.52 -22.25
N THR A 110 -0.66 3.18 -23.08
CA THR A 110 -0.42 3.88 -24.35
C THR A 110 -1.47 3.47 -25.38
N ILE A 111 -1.50 4.14 -26.53
CA ILE A 111 -2.36 3.78 -27.65
C ILE A 111 -2.06 2.35 -28.18
N ASP A 112 -0.82 1.90 -28.04
CA ASP A 112 -0.35 0.58 -28.44
C ASP A 112 -0.63 -0.49 -27.36
N GLY A 113 -1.34 -0.17 -26.29
CA GLY A 113 -1.68 -1.09 -25.20
C GLY A 113 -0.52 -1.41 -24.24
N ILE A 114 0.55 -0.65 -24.27
CA ILE A 114 1.71 -0.80 -23.37
C ILE A 114 1.41 -0.05 -22.07
N ILE A 115 1.69 -0.68 -20.92
CA ILE A 115 1.58 0.00 -19.62
C ILE A 115 2.71 1.02 -19.49
N ARG A 116 2.36 2.26 -19.17
CA ARG A 116 3.31 3.37 -19.02
C ARG A 116 4.22 3.14 -17.81
N ASP A 117 5.48 3.57 -17.90
CA ASP A 117 6.41 3.61 -16.78
C ASP A 117 6.07 4.70 -15.78
N ASN A 118 5.57 5.83 -16.28
CA ASN A 118 5.21 6.98 -15.46
C ASN A 118 3.84 7.52 -15.89
N ILE A 119 3.05 7.94 -14.90
CA ILE A 119 1.75 8.56 -15.10
C ILE A 119 1.69 9.91 -14.38
N VAL A 120 0.79 10.76 -14.84
CA VAL A 120 0.50 12.06 -14.22
C VAL A 120 -0.87 11.99 -13.57
N VAL A 121 -0.94 12.29 -12.28
CA VAL A 121 -2.17 12.27 -11.50
C VAL A 121 -2.47 13.67 -10.99
N TYR A 122 -3.68 14.17 -11.27
CA TYR A 122 -4.20 15.41 -10.71
C TYR A 122 -4.92 15.09 -9.41
N GLU A 123 -4.32 15.44 -8.27
CA GLU A 123 -4.88 15.16 -6.96
C GLU A 123 -6.21 15.90 -6.73
N GLN A 124 -7.29 15.18 -6.48
CA GLN A 124 -8.63 15.77 -6.28
C GLN A 124 -8.69 16.72 -5.08
N LYS A 125 -7.96 16.43 -3.99
CA LYS A 125 -8.00 17.20 -2.75
C LYS A 125 -7.17 18.49 -2.82
N THR A 126 -6.05 18.50 -3.52
CA THR A 126 -5.06 19.59 -3.47
C THR A 126 -4.90 20.30 -4.81
N SER A 127 -5.51 19.75 -5.88
CA SER A 127 -5.35 20.20 -7.28
C SER A 127 -3.90 20.23 -7.75
N LYS A 128 -2.99 19.53 -7.04
CA LYS A 128 -1.58 19.46 -7.40
C LYS A 128 -1.35 18.30 -8.37
N ILE A 129 -0.34 18.49 -9.22
CA ILE A 129 0.15 17.44 -10.13
C ILE A 129 1.10 16.53 -9.34
N ASN A 130 0.93 15.23 -9.52
CA ASN A 130 1.83 14.22 -8.98
C ASN A 130 2.31 13.29 -10.11
N HIS A 131 3.62 13.07 -10.18
CA HIS A 131 4.25 12.15 -11.13
C HIS A 131 4.50 10.83 -10.42
N ILE A 132 3.88 9.77 -10.91
CA ILE A 132 3.90 8.45 -10.30
C ILE A 132 4.62 7.47 -11.21
N THR A 133 5.62 6.77 -10.69
CA THR A 133 6.27 5.67 -11.37
C THR A 133 5.49 4.38 -11.14
N ILE A 134 5.17 3.67 -12.23
CA ILE A 134 4.51 2.36 -12.19
C ILE A 134 5.59 1.28 -12.22
N THR A 135 5.82 0.68 -11.05
CA THR A 135 6.83 -0.38 -10.88
C THR A 135 6.44 -1.66 -11.64
N ASP A 136 7.40 -2.56 -11.89
CA ASP A 136 7.13 -3.83 -12.57
C ASP A 136 6.11 -4.69 -11.81
N THR A 137 6.14 -4.67 -10.47
CA THR A 137 5.12 -5.32 -9.64
C THR A 137 3.73 -4.73 -9.90
N SER A 138 3.60 -3.40 -9.99
CA SER A 138 2.34 -2.74 -10.33
C SER A 138 1.89 -3.07 -11.74
N LYS A 139 2.81 -3.07 -12.73
CA LYS A 139 2.51 -3.45 -14.12
C LYS A 139 1.99 -4.89 -14.22
N LYS A 140 2.59 -5.82 -13.46
CA LYS A 140 2.17 -7.22 -13.43
C LYS A 140 0.71 -7.35 -13.00
N VAL A 141 0.33 -6.81 -11.84
CA VAL A 141 -1.04 -6.94 -11.34
C VAL A 141 -2.06 -6.17 -12.19
N ILE A 142 -1.66 -5.06 -12.83
CA ILE A 142 -2.48 -4.34 -13.80
C ILE A 142 -2.71 -5.21 -15.04
N ARG A 143 -1.67 -5.85 -15.57
CA ARG A 143 -1.77 -6.74 -16.73
C ARG A 143 -2.68 -7.92 -16.45
N GLU A 144 -2.48 -8.62 -15.34
CA GLU A 144 -3.31 -9.74 -14.92
C GLU A 144 -4.81 -9.36 -14.84
N TYR A 145 -5.11 -8.17 -14.31
CA TYR A 145 -6.48 -7.67 -14.28
C TYR A 145 -7.02 -7.36 -15.68
N LEU A 146 -6.26 -6.65 -16.51
CA LEU A 146 -6.69 -6.28 -17.86
C LEU A 146 -6.91 -7.49 -18.77
N ASP A 147 -6.07 -8.52 -18.65
CA ASP A 147 -6.18 -9.76 -19.42
C ASP A 147 -7.42 -10.57 -18.99
N CYS A 148 -7.87 -10.44 -17.75
CA CYS A 148 -9.07 -11.11 -17.24
C CYS A 148 -10.38 -10.44 -17.70
N ILE A 149 -10.39 -9.14 -17.98
CA ILE A 149 -11.59 -8.43 -18.44
C ILE A 149 -11.69 -8.52 -19.97
N SER A 150 -12.84 -8.98 -20.46
CA SER A 150 -13.05 -9.31 -21.89
C SER A 150 -12.93 -8.11 -22.82
N SER A 151 -13.27 -6.90 -22.35
CA SER A 151 -13.20 -5.66 -23.12
C SER A 151 -13.18 -4.43 -22.20
N PHE A 152 -12.53 -3.40 -22.66
CA PHE A 152 -12.51 -2.09 -22.01
C PHE A 152 -12.33 -0.98 -23.04
N ASN A 153 -12.77 0.23 -22.69
CA ASN A 153 -12.50 1.46 -23.44
C ASN A 153 -11.45 2.29 -22.71
N SER A 154 -10.76 3.15 -23.44
CA SER A 154 -9.76 4.06 -22.88
C SER A 154 -10.32 4.98 -21.77
N GLU A 155 -11.60 5.35 -21.85
CA GLU A 155 -12.28 6.19 -20.85
C GLU A 155 -12.83 5.40 -19.65
N ASP A 156 -12.80 4.07 -19.67
CA ASP A 156 -13.22 3.26 -18.54
C ASP A 156 -12.30 3.47 -17.35
N TYR A 157 -12.86 3.41 -16.14
CA TYR A 157 -12.07 3.45 -14.92
C TYR A 157 -11.29 2.14 -14.75
N LEU A 158 -10.01 2.26 -14.37
CA LEU A 158 -9.15 1.10 -14.08
C LEU A 158 -9.75 0.25 -12.96
N PHE A 159 -10.27 0.91 -11.91
CA PHE A 159 -10.93 0.24 -10.78
C PHE A 159 -12.45 0.28 -10.95
N LYS A 160 -12.95 -0.60 -11.82
CA LYS A 160 -14.37 -0.66 -12.16
C LYS A 160 -15.21 -1.26 -11.04
N SER A 161 -16.38 -0.67 -10.79
CA SER A 161 -17.36 -1.23 -9.84
C SER A 161 -18.20 -2.33 -10.49
N ASN A 162 -18.81 -3.21 -9.67
CA ASN A 162 -19.70 -4.27 -10.16
C ASN A 162 -20.98 -3.71 -10.83
N LYS A 163 -21.31 -2.44 -10.58
CA LYS A 163 -22.47 -1.75 -11.16
C LYS A 163 -22.12 -0.94 -12.41
N GLY A 164 -20.87 -1.00 -12.86
CA GLY A 164 -20.31 -0.09 -13.85
C GLY A 164 -19.75 1.18 -13.20
N GLY A 165 -18.99 1.96 -13.96
CA GLY A 165 -18.33 3.17 -13.46
C GLY A 165 -17.21 2.91 -12.45
N MET A 166 -16.81 3.94 -11.74
CA MET A 166 -15.71 3.93 -10.76
C MET A 166 -16.10 3.17 -9.49
N LEU A 167 -15.17 2.40 -8.93
CA LEU A 167 -15.30 1.88 -7.56
C LEU A 167 -15.23 3.07 -6.59
N ASP A 168 -16.25 3.26 -5.78
CA ASP A 168 -16.29 4.36 -4.83
C ASP A 168 -15.44 4.09 -3.57
N THR A 169 -15.04 5.16 -2.89
CA THR A 169 -14.17 5.09 -1.71
C THR A 169 -14.78 4.35 -0.52
N ARG A 170 -16.11 4.35 -0.38
CA ARG A 170 -16.81 3.61 0.68
C ARG A 170 -16.75 2.11 0.41
N SER A 171 -16.94 1.71 -0.85
CA SER A 171 -16.80 0.32 -1.28
C SER A 171 -15.37 -0.17 -1.11
N ALA A 172 -14.36 0.62 -1.49
CA ALA A 172 -12.96 0.30 -1.24
C ALA A 172 -12.67 0.16 0.27
N HIS A 173 -13.19 1.06 1.10
CA HIS A 173 -13.07 0.96 2.56
C HIS A 173 -13.70 -0.33 3.09
N LYS A 174 -14.90 -0.69 2.61
CA LYS A 174 -15.59 -1.93 3.00
C LYS A 174 -14.79 -3.17 2.61
N ILE A 175 -14.20 -3.19 1.40
CA ILE A 175 -13.35 -4.29 0.92
C ILE A 175 -12.15 -4.49 1.88
N LEU A 176 -11.44 -3.40 2.19
CA LEU A 176 -10.28 -3.45 3.09
C LEU A 176 -10.67 -3.87 4.53
N LYS A 177 -11.81 -3.38 5.04
CA LYS A 177 -12.32 -3.76 6.37
C LYS A 177 -12.73 -5.23 6.44
N THR A 178 -13.40 -5.73 5.41
CA THR A 178 -13.79 -7.15 5.34
C THR A 178 -12.55 -8.04 5.33
N MET A 179 -11.57 -7.75 4.48
CA MET A 179 -10.29 -8.44 4.43
C MET A 179 -9.59 -8.43 5.79
N SER A 180 -9.47 -7.26 6.44
CA SER A 180 -8.83 -7.12 7.76
C SER A 180 -9.47 -7.98 8.84
N ARG A 181 -10.81 -8.02 8.85
CA ARG A 181 -11.59 -8.86 9.78
C ARG A 181 -11.37 -10.35 9.48
N ASP A 182 -11.46 -10.75 8.22
CA ASP A 182 -11.38 -12.15 7.82
C ASP A 182 -9.96 -12.73 8.02
N LEU A 183 -8.92 -11.88 7.94
CA LEU A 183 -7.54 -12.23 8.28
C LEU A 183 -7.19 -12.03 9.76
N GLU A 184 -8.13 -11.54 10.57
CA GLU A 184 -7.92 -11.23 12.00
C GLU A 184 -6.69 -10.37 12.26
N LEU A 185 -6.49 -9.31 11.41
CA LEU A 185 -5.34 -8.44 11.57
C LEU A 185 -5.44 -7.64 12.87
N PRO A 186 -4.35 -7.57 13.68
CA PRO A 186 -4.39 -6.99 15.02
C PRO A 186 -4.42 -5.45 15.05
N TYR A 187 -4.44 -4.80 13.88
CA TYR A 187 -4.39 -3.34 13.74
C TYR A 187 -5.47 -2.83 12.79
N ASN A 188 -5.77 -1.53 12.91
CA ASN A 188 -6.86 -0.92 12.16
C ASN A 188 -6.48 -0.66 10.70
N ILE A 189 -7.09 -1.39 9.78
CA ILE A 189 -6.96 -1.21 8.33
C ILE A 189 -8.07 -0.29 7.79
N GLY A 190 -7.69 0.62 6.91
CA GLY A 190 -8.60 1.50 6.17
C GLY A 190 -7.97 1.99 4.87
N THR A 191 -8.65 2.89 4.17
CA THR A 191 -8.17 3.42 2.88
C THR A 191 -6.84 4.18 2.98
N HIS A 192 -6.57 4.82 4.13
CA HIS A 192 -5.29 5.47 4.38
C HIS A 192 -4.15 4.50 4.68
N THR A 193 -4.44 3.24 5.02
CA THR A 193 -3.42 2.22 5.27
C THR A 193 -2.49 2.03 4.08
N LEU A 194 -3.02 2.02 2.85
CA LEU A 194 -2.20 1.82 1.65
C LEU A 194 -1.09 2.87 1.56
N ARG A 195 -1.48 4.12 1.69
CA ARG A 195 -0.55 5.26 1.63
C ARG A 195 0.38 5.32 2.85
N LYS A 196 -0.10 4.95 4.04
CA LYS A 196 0.74 4.84 5.25
C LYS A 196 1.77 3.72 5.12
N THR A 197 1.39 2.60 4.53
CA THR A 197 2.30 1.47 4.25
C THR A 197 3.41 1.90 3.30
N PHE A 198 3.08 2.60 2.21
CA PHE A 198 4.08 3.18 1.31
C PHE A 198 5.05 4.09 2.07
N ALA A 199 4.54 5.03 2.88
CA ALA A 199 5.38 5.95 3.65
C ALA A 199 6.28 5.23 4.64
N TYR A 200 5.74 4.28 5.40
CA TYR A 200 6.48 3.47 6.37
C TYR A 200 7.66 2.74 5.72
N TRP A 201 7.39 1.98 4.66
CA TRP A 201 8.44 1.20 4.00
C TRP A 201 9.45 2.07 3.27
N THR A 202 9.04 3.21 2.69
CA THR A 202 9.99 4.17 2.10
C THR A 202 11.00 4.65 3.14
N ILE A 203 10.55 5.07 4.32
CA ILE A 203 11.46 5.55 5.37
C ILE A 203 12.29 4.39 5.94
N LYS A 204 11.67 3.22 6.17
CA LYS A 204 12.38 2.05 6.72
C LYS A 204 13.52 1.58 5.82
N LEU A 205 13.29 1.51 4.51
CA LEU A 205 14.29 1.08 3.53
C LEU A 205 15.38 2.11 3.26
N HIS A 206 15.13 3.39 3.53
CA HIS A 206 16.05 4.49 3.30
C HIS A 206 16.38 5.25 4.60
N SER A 207 16.42 4.55 5.74
CA SER A 207 16.63 5.16 7.07
C SER A 207 17.93 5.94 7.20
N ASN A 208 18.95 5.60 6.42
CA ASN A 208 20.26 6.25 6.42
C ASN A 208 20.35 7.44 5.44
N ASP A 209 19.28 7.74 4.70
CA ASP A 209 19.25 8.86 3.75
C ASP A 209 18.50 10.05 4.38
N GLY A 210 19.26 11.09 4.76
CA GLY A 210 18.69 12.30 5.36
C GLY A 210 17.73 13.07 4.44
N GLU A 211 17.75 12.83 3.13
CA GLU A 211 16.90 13.50 2.16
C GLU A 211 15.57 12.78 1.92
N VAL A 212 15.48 11.48 2.26
CA VAL A 212 14.29 10.65 1.97
C VAL A 212 13.02 11.24 2.55
N LEU A 213 13.08 11.84 3.71
CA LEU A 213 11.93 12.44 4.37
C LEU A 213 11.39 13.64 3.61
N SER A 214 12.30 14.49 3.11
CA SER A 214 11.95 15.66 2.29
C SER A 214 11.40 15.23 0.93
N ALA A 215 11.99 14.21 0.31
CA ALA A 215 11.50 13.63 -0.93
C ALA A 215 10.11 13.02 -0.75
N LEU A 216 9.91 12.24 0.32
CA LEU A 216 8.63 11.61 0.64
C LEU A 216 7.55 12.66 0.94
N GLN A 217 7.87 13.72 1.66
CA GLN A 217 6.95 14.84 1.90
C GLN A 217 6.46 15.46 0.60
N LYS A 218 7.38 15.72 -0.34
CA LYS A 218 7.05 16.25 -1.67
C LYS A 218 6.17 15.27 -2.46
N LEU A 219 6.55 13.99 -2.50
CA LEU A 219 5.83 12.93 -3.21
C LEU A 219 4.41 12.76 -2.66
N LEU A 220 4.26 12.81 -1.34
CA LEU A 220 2.96 12.74 -0.69
C LEU A 220 2.21 14.08 -0.68
N ASN A 221 2.76 15.16 -1.23
CA ASN A 221 2.17 16.50 -1.20
C ASN A 221 1.71 16.93 0.21
N HIS A 222 2.50 16.59 1.24
CA HIS A 222 2.22 17.02 2.61
C HIS A 222 2.73 18.45 2.84
N SER A 223 1.92 19.28 3.47
CA SER A 223 2.28 20.66 3.79
C SER A 223 3.33 20.78 4.89
N ASP A 224 3.49 19.74 5.73
CA ASP A 224 4.38 19.70 6.88
C ASP A 224 5.01 18.31 7.02
N GLN A 225 6.31 18.26 7.36
CA GLN A 225 7.04 17.01 7.61
C GLN A 225 6.45 16.21 8.77
N ARG A 226 5.92 16.88 9.79
CA ARG A 226 5.25 16.22 10.93
C ARG A 226 4.11 15.32 10.47
N ILE A 227 3.40 15.70 9.39
CA ILE A 227 2.36 14.86 8.80
C ILE A 227 2.99 13.60 8.20
N THR A 228 4.15 13.71 7.55
CA THR A 228 4.86 12.58 6.95
C THR A 228 5.36 11.60 8.02
N PHE A 229 5.93 12.10 9.11
CA PHE A 229 6.32 11.27 10.27
C PHE A 229 5.12 10.56 10.89
N ALA A 230 4.03 11.29 11.18
CA ALA A 230 2.82 10.69 11.71
C ALA A 230 2.17 9.66 10.76
N TYR A 231 2.38 9.80 9.44
CA TYR A 231 1.93 8.84 8.45
C TYR A 231 2.73 7.54 8.50
N ALA A 232 4.01 7.62 8.75
CA ALA A 232 4.90 6.47 8.81
C ALA A 232 4.88 5.76 10.18
N ASP A 233 4.27 6.37 11.21
CA ASP A 233 4.21 5.87 12.60
C ASP A 233 5.61 5.53 13.21
N ILE A 234 6.67 6.23 12.76
CA ILE A 234 8.07 5.92 13.10
C ILE A 234 8.53 6.57 14.42
N ASP A 235 7.83 7.62 14.88
CA ASP A 235 8.30 8.43 16.01
C ASP A 235 8.64 7.61 17.28
N LYS A 236 7.83 6.60 17.60
CA LYS A 236 8.06 5.79 18.81
C LYS A 236 9.22 4.81 18.69
N GLU A 237 9.33 4.14 17.55
CA GLU A 237 10.40 3.18 17.30
C GLU A 237 11.76 3.89 17.29
N LYS A 238 11.88 5.00 16.57
CA LYS A 238 13.09 5.82 16.56
C LYS A 238 13.42 6.43 17.92
N GLN A 239 12.42 6.84 18.70
CA GLN A 239 12.68 7.33 20.06
C GLN A 239 13.30 6.24 20.94
N ILE A 240 12.76 5.01 20.89
CA ILE A 240 13.30 3.88 21.66
C ILE A 240 14.72 3.55 21.18
N GLU A 241 14.95 3.48 19.87
CA GLU A 241 16.26 3.25 19.28
C GLU A 241 17.27 4.30 19.74
N MET A 242 16.93 5.60 19.66
CA MET A 242 17.79 6.68 20.14
C MET A 242 18.12 6.59 21.64
N TYR A 243 17.17 6.17 22.49
CA TYR A 243 17.45 5.96 23.92
C TYR A 243 18.38 4.77 24.13
N ASN A 244 18.19 3.69 23.39
CA ASN A 244 19.07 2.52 23.48
C ASN A 244 20.47 2.85 22.97
N ASP A 245 20.60 3.51 21.81
CA ASP A 245 21.88 3.91 21.23
C ASP A 245 22.69 4.79 22.19
N ILE A 246 22.03 5.74 22.85
CA ILE A 246 22.69 6.60 23.86
C ILE A 246 23.13 5.76 25.07
N SER A 247 22.27 4.85 25.52
CA SER A 247 22.60 3.97 26.64
C SER A 247 23.78 3.06 26.29
N ASP A 248 23.76 2.41 25.16
CA ASP A 248 24.80 1.48 24.71
C ASP A 248 26.12 2.18 24.36
N TYR A 249 26.08 3.48 24.04
CA TYR A 249 27.29 4.28 23.79
C TYR A 249 27.94 4.80 25.08
N LEU A 250 27.13 5.07 26.09
CA LEU A 250 27.62 5.71 27.32
C LEU A 250 28.02 4.71 28.43
N PHE A 251 27.51 3.46 28.38
CA PHE A 251 27.67 2.42 29.38
C PHE A 251 28.05 1.07 28.82
#